data_43622b2bb53ba38e44f155c7a9f2d00f
#
_entry.id   43622b2bb53ba38e44f155c7a9f2d00f
#
_cell.length_a   1.000
_cell.length_b   1.000
_cell.length_c   1.000
_cell.angle_alpha   90.00
_cell.angle_beta   90.00
_cell.angle_gamma   90.00
#
_symmetry.space_group_name_H-M   'P 1'
#
loop_
_entity.id
_entity.type
_entity.pdbx_description
1 polymer ?
#
loop_
_entity_poly.entity_id
_entity_poly.type
_entity_poly.pdbx_seq_one_letter_code
_entity_poly.pdbx_strand_id
1 'polypeptide(L)'
;NTELTPPPAEIRNLMKAFEDNGYQILVVGGAVRDLILGLEPKDYDLATNAKPDEVKEVVDGVKGYRYVLGPQAEKSVLNLTSLVTIPNEKEAIEITTFRKELGYAGGRTKGVFEPADTFDEDAERRDLTINAMGMTADGKVIDPQGGLEDLQNGVIRAVGDPTQRFVEDPLRMIRAIRFSVRFGLPIDKETYQAIVSNADLVSTLSGRRLRDEIGKVLVEPNGYQLLMETGILPVLMPEFRNMEQYQHKLDYHPEGSLYNHYIEAFKEFTKIPNRTELGAWALLFHDIAKPQTAEWNEEGGYHTFYG
;
A
#
# COMPACT_ATOMS: atom_id res chain seq x y z
N ASN A 1 20.34 15.99 9.10
CA ASN A 1 19.25 16.73 8.44
C ASN A 1 19.32 16.40 6.95
N THR A 2 18.38 15.60 6.47
CA THR A 2 18.27 15.30 5.05
C THR A 2 17.40 16.38 4.41
N GLU A 3 17.96 17.07 3.43
CA GLU A 3 17.25 18.05 2.60
C GLU A 3 17.03 17.43 1.22
N LEU A 4 15.80 17.48 0.75
CA LEU A 4 15.36 17.00 -0.55
C LEU A 4 15.09 18.18 -1.49
N THR A 5 14.91 17.88 -2.77
CA THR A 5 14.39 18.87 -3.72
C THR A 5 13.02 19.36 -3.22
N PRO A 6 12.84 20.67 -3.01
CA PRO A 6 11.56 21.22 -2.58
C PRO A 6 10.42 20.87 -3.56
N PRO A 7 9.16 20.79 -3.11
CA PRO A 7 8.04 20.52 -3.99
C PRO A 7 7.84 21.64 -5.04
N PRO A 8 7.05 21.43 -6.08
CA PRO A 8 6.75 22.43 -7.10
C PRO A 8 6.32 23.79 -6.51
N ALA A 9 6.59 24.89 -7.24
CA ALA A 9 6.35 26.25 -6.74
C ALA A 9 4.90 26.48 -6.32
N GLU A 10 3.95 25.94 -7.05
CA GLU A 10 2.51 26.02 -6.77
C GLU A 10 2.18 25.37 -5.41
N ILE A 11 2.76 24.20 -5.12
CA ILE A 11 2.59 23.51 -3.83
C ILE A 11 3.24 24.32 -2.72
N ARG A 12 4.48 24.82 -2.93
CA ARG A 12 5.16 25.66 -1.94
C ARG A 12 4.38 26.94 -1.61
N ASN A 13 3.79 27.58 -2.61
CA ASN A 13 2.97 28.78 -2.40
C ASN A 13 1.74 28.48 -1.53
N LEU A 14 1.10 27.32 -1.76
CA LEU A 14 0.00 26.88 -0.93
C LEU A 14 0.45 26.58 0.50
N MET A 15 1.55 25.82 0.66
CA MET A 15 2.10 25.50 1.98
C MET A 15 2.45 26.78 2.76
N LYS A 16 3.06 27.77 2.10
CA LYS A 16 3.37 29.06 2.73
C LYS A 16 2.11 29.78 3.22
N ALA A 17 0.99 29.71 2.48
CA ALA A 17 -0.25 30.33 2.93
C ALA A 17 -0.77 29.70 4.23
N PHE A 18 -0.61 28.38 4.41
CA PHE A 18 -0.94 27.73 5.68
C PHE A 18 -0.02 28.18 6.81
N GLU A 19 1.29 28.22 6.56
CA GLU A 19 2.28 28.68 7.54
C GLU A 19 2.05 30.15 7.96
N ASP A 20 1.75 31.04 7.00
CA ASP A 20 1.42 32.43 7.25
C ASP A 20 0.13 32.62 8.09
N ASN A 21 -0.77 31.63 8.07
CA ASN A 21 -1.97 31.56 8.93
C ASN A 21 -1.74 30.77 10.22
N GLY A 22 -0.50 30.36 10.52
CA GLY A 22 -0.13 29.69 11.77
C GLY A 22 -0.38 28.18 11.80
N TYR A 23 -0.64 27.57 10.65
CA TYR A 23 -0.83 26.12 10.55
C TYR A 23 0.45 25.41 10.11
N GLN A 24 0.70 24.25 10.68
CA GLN A 24 1.69 23.31 10.15
C GLN A 24 1.13 22.64 8.90
N ILE A 25 1.93 22.53 7.86
CA ILE A 25 1.61 21.77 6.65
C ILE A 25 2.85 21.08 6.10
N LEU A 26 2.70 19.82 5.68
CA LEU A 26 3.79 19.00 5.18
C LEU A 26 3.35 18.27 3.90
N VAL A 27 4.28 18.08 2.97
CA VAL A 27 4.17 16.99 1.98
C VAL A 27 4.35 15.68 2.73
N VAL A 28 3.52 14.67 2.46
CA VAL A 28 3.53 13.41 3.23
C VAL A 28 3.53 12.17 2.37
N GLY A 29 3.93 11.04 2.96
CA GLY A 29 3.74 9.71 2.41
C GLY A 29 4.59 9.41 1.17
N GLY A 30 3.93 8.99 0.10
CA GLY A 30 4.59 8.46 -1.10
C GLY A 30 5.57 9.41 -1.77
N ALA A 31 5.26 10.70 -1.84
CA ALA A 31 6.12 11.70 -2.47
C ALA A 31 7.47 11.84 -1.74
N VAL A 32 7.46 11.88 -0.42
CA VAL A 32 8.69 11.99 0.38
C VAL A 32 9.58 10.76 0.19
N ARG A 33 9.00 9.56 0.28
CA ARG A 33 9.69 8.30 0.04
C ARG A 33 10.30 8.26 -1.37
N ASP A 34 9.52 8.61 -2.40
CA ASP A 34 9.96 8.54 -3.79
C ASP A 34 11.11 9.53 -4.04
N LEU A 35 11.07 10.74 -3.49
CA LEU A 35 12.18 11.69 -3.55
C LEU A 35 13.45 11.17 -2.87
N ILE A 36 13.34 10.50 -1.71
CA ILE A 36 14.49 9.90 -1.02
C ILE A 36 15.12 8.79 -1.88
N LEU A 37 14.29 8.03 -2.61
CA LEU A 37 14.73 6.98 -3.54
C LEU A 37 15.25 7.54 -4.89
N GLY A 38 15.25 8.86 -5.09
CA GLY A 38 15.64 9.50 -6.35
C GLY A 38 14.63 9.29 -7.49
N LEU A 39 13.38 8.99 -7.13
CA LEU A 39 12.25 8.84 -8.07
C LEU A 39 11.47 10.15 -8.15
N GLU A 40 10.85 10.39 -9.30
CA GLU A 40 9.92 11.51 -9.46
C GLU A 40 8.55 11.14 -8.87
N PRO A 41 8.02 11.91 -7.89
CA PRO A 41 6.70 11.67 -7.34
C PRO A 41 5.61 11.84 -8.40
N LYS A 42 4.62 10.96 -8.40
CA LYS A 42 3.45 11.07 -9.30
C LYS A 42 2.49 12.15 -8.86
N ASP A 43 2.33 12.31 -7.56
CA ASP A 43 1.41 13.20 -6.88
C ASP A 43 2.02 13.67 -5.56
N TYR A 44 1.52 14.77 -5.04
CA TYR A 44 1.93 15.34 -3.77
C TYR A 44 0.72 15.45 -2.84
N ASP A 45 0.64 14.53 -1.87
CA ASP A 45 -0.33 14.63 -0.79
C ASP A 45 0.18 15.56 0.29
N LEU A 46 -0.70 16.41 0.82
CA LEU A 46 -0.40 17.30 1.92
C LEU A 46 -1.14 16.88 3.19
N ALA A 47 -0.53 17.14 4.33
CA ALA A 47 -1.19 16.98 5.63
C ALA A 47 -0.93 18.20 6.50
N THR A 48 -1.92 18.59 7.32
CA THR A 48 -1.91 19.83 8.12
C THR A 48 -2.63 19.63 9.46
N ASN A 49 -2.33 20.47 10.45
CA ASN A 49 -3.13 20.56 11.67
C ASN A 49 -4.39 21.42 11.52
N ALA A 50 -4.57 22.12 10.38
CA ALA A 50 -5.81 22.83 10.07
C ALA A 50 -6.96 21.84 9.85
N LYS A 51 -8.15 22.14 10.41
CA LYS A 51 -9.39 21.38 10.17
C LYS A 51 -9.96 21.73 8.79
N PRO A 52 -10.87 20.92 8.22
CA PRO A 52 -11.39 21.14 6.86
C PRO A 52 -11.97 22.55 6.62
N ASP A 53 -12.65 23.14 7.60
CA ASP A 53 -13.17 24.51 7.47
C ASP A 53 -12.05 25.55 7.44
N GLU A 54 -11.02 25.36 8.25
CA GLU A 54 -9.81 26.20 8.28
C GLU A 54 -9.00 26.03 6.99
N VAL A 55 -8.89 24.80 6.46
CA VAL A 55 -8.31 24.54 5.13
C VAL A 55 -9.02 25.36 4.06
N LYS A 56 -10.37 25.37 4.09
CA LYS A 56 -11.17 26.15 3.14
C LYS A 56 -10.89 27.63 3.25
N GLU A 57 -10.85 28.18 4.45
CA GLU A 57 -10.59 29.62 4.69
C GLU A 57 -9.20 30.01 4.14
N VAL A 58 -8.17 29.22 4.41
CA VAL A 58 -6.82 29.49 3.89
C VAL A 58 -6.80 29.45 2.36
N VAL A 59 -7.39 28.41 1.76
CA VAL A 59 -7.40 28.22 0.30
C VAL A 59 -8.16 29.33 -0.40
N ASP A 60 -9.31 29.74 0.11
CA ASP A 60 -10.13 30.83 -0.45
C ASP A 60 -9.39 32.18 -0.44
N GLY A 61 -8.42 32.35 0.47
CA GLY A 61 -7.54 33.52 0.55
C GLY A 61 -6.41 33.52 -0.49
N VAL A 62 -6.15 32.43 -1.19
CA VAL A 62 -5.02 32.31 -2.12
C VAL A 62 -5.50 32.39 -3.58
N LYS A 63 -5.03 33.42 -4.28
CA LYS A 63 -5.44 33.65 -5.68
C LYS A 63 -5.07 32.48 -6.60
N GLY A 64 -6.07 31.95 -7.31
CA GLY A 64 -5.89 30.87 -8.27
C GLY A 64 -6.07 29.47 -7.72
N TYR A 65 -6.16 29.31 -6.39
CA TYR A 65 -6.45 28.05 -5.72
C TYR A 65 -7.94 27.96 -5.42
N ARG A 66 -8.50 26.76 -5.43
CA ARG A 66 -9.92 26.55 -5.15
C ARG A 66 -10.13 25.33 -4.28
N TYR A 67 -10.87 25.49 -3.22
CA TYR A 67 -11.40 24.39 -2.45
C TYR A 67 -12.51 23.69 -3.25
N VAL A 68 -12.39 22.38 -3.46
CA VAL A 68 -13.34 21.60 -4.24
C VAL A 68 -14.21 20.73 -3.33
N LEU A 69 -15.51 20.99 -3.33
CA LEU A 69 -16.51 20.11 -2.75
C LEU A 69 -16.95 19.11 -3.82
N GLY A 70 -16.28 17.97 -3.94
CA GLY A 70 -16.71 16.88 -4.83
C GLY A 70 -17.73 15.94 -4.17
N PRO A 71 -18.39 15.03 -4.92
CA PRO A 71 -19.32 14.03 -4.38
C PRO A 71 -18.70 13.13 -3.30
N GLN A 72 -17.39 13.10 -3.22
CA GLN A 72 -16.65 12.43 -2.14
C GLN A 72 -16.41 13.33 -0.93
N ALA A 73 -16.64 14.64 -1.05
CA ALA A 73 -16.35 15.60 0.02
C ALA A 73 -17.30 15.44 1.21
N GLU A 74 -18.57 15.05 1.00
CA GLU A 74 -19.46 14.69 2.12
C GLU A 74 -18.91 13.49 2.91
N LYS A 75 -18.23 12.55 2.23
CA LYS A 75 -17.49 11.46 2.88
C LYS A 75 -16.12 11.91 3.38
N SER A 76 -15.50 12.90 2.76
CA SER A 76 -14.17 13.42 3.11
C SER A 76 -14.19 14.29 4.36
N VAL A 77 -15.28 15.00 4.64
CA VAL A 77 -15.44 15.71 5.93
C VAL A 77 -15.38 14.73 7.10
N LEU A 78 -15.98 13.53 6.95
CA LEU A 78 -15.88 12.45 7.94
C LEU A 78 -14.46 11.85 8.00
N ASN A 79 -13.68 11.95 6.92
CA ASN A 79 -12.31 11.43 6.82
C ASN A 79 -11.24 12.53 7.00
N LEU A 80 -11.62 13.76 7.29
CA LEU A 80 -10.72 14.90 7.47
C LEU A 80 -9.83 15.19 6.22
N THR A 81 -10.33 14.91 5.02
CA THR A 81 -9.63 15.15 3.75
C THR A 81 -10.32 16.24 2.95
N SER A 82 -9.55 17.20 2.49
CA SER A 82 -9.96 18.29 1.60
C SER A 82 -9.33 18.11 0.21
N LEU A 83 -10.06 18.46 -0.84
CA LEU A 83 -9.56 18.50 -2.21
C LEU A 83 -9.36 19.95 -2.64
N VAL A 84 -8.20 20.25 -3.19
CA VAL A 84 -7.83 21.62 -3.62
C VAL A 84 -7.28 21.55 -5.04
N THR A 85 -7.85 22.37 -5.96
CA THR A 85 -7.22 22.59 -7.26
C THR A 85 -6.18 23.68 -7.14
N ILE A 86 -5.03 23.44 -7.78
CA ILE A 86 -3.93 24.38 -7.83
C ILE A 86 -3.73 24.87 -9.28
N PRO A 87 -3.15 26.06 -9.49
CA PRO A 87 -2.89 26.58 -10.83
C PRO A 87 -2.01 25.62 -11.63
N ASN A 88 -2.34 25.46 -12.92
CA ASN A 88 -1.61 24.64 -13.90
C ASN A 88 -1.65 23.11 -13.68
N GLU A 89 -2.31 22.62 -12.62
CA GLU A 89 -2.51 21.19 -12.43
C GLU A 89 -3.88 20.75 -12.92
N LYS A 90 -3.96 19.56 -13.52
CA LYS A 90 -5.21 18.98 -14.01
C LYS A 90 -6.03 18.30 -12.93
N GLU A 91 -5.36 17.79 -11.92
CA GLU A 91 -5.96 17.03 -10.82
C GLU A 91 -5.92 17.85 -9.53
N ALA A 92 -6.91 17.65 -8.68
CA ALA A 92 -6.94 18.24 -7.37
C ALA A 92 -5.96 17.49 -6.46
N ILE A 93 -5.23 18.23 -5.62
CA ILE A 93 -4.39 17.64 -4.58
C ILE A 93 -5.22 17.38 -3.32
N GLU A 94 -4.82 16.36 -2.57
CA GLU A 94 -5.41 16.05 -1.30
C GLU A 94 -4.68 16.78 -0.16
N ILE A 95 -5.46 17.43 0.71
CA ILE A 95 -4.97 17.98 1.98
C ILE A 95 -5.71 17.29 3.09
N THR A 96 -5.03 16.47 3.87
CA THR A 96 -5.62 15.74 4.99
C THR A 96 -5.29 16.43 6.31
N THR A 97 -6.29 16.68 7.15
CA THR A 97 -6.05 17.10 8.53
C THR A 97 -5.33 15.98 9.28
N PHE A 98 -4.29 16.31 10.05
CA PHE A 98 -3.63 15.34 10.95
C PHE A 98 -4.68 14.67 11.82
N ARG A 99 -4.56 13.37 11.98
CA ARG A 99 -5.54 12.58 12.71
C ARG A 99 -4.89 11.50 13.54
N LYS A 100 -5.51 11.20 14.66
CA LYS A 100 -5.17 10.07 15.52
C LYS A 100 -6.32 9.09 15.59
N GLU A 101 -6.04 7.84 15.86
CA GLU A 101 -7.04 6.80 16.03
C GLU A 101 -7.50 6.76 17.49
N LEU A 102 -8.83 6.78 17.70
CA LEU A 102 -9.45 6.65 19.03
C LEU A 102 -9.69 5.18 19.43
N GLY A 103 -9.38 4.23 18.57
CA GLY A 103 -9.60 2.81 18.78
C GLY A 103 -10.68 2.22 17.86
N TYR A 104 -10.77 0.90 17.86
CA TYR A 104 -11.74 0.14 17.07
C TYR A 104 -12.96 -0.20 17.93
N ALA A 105 -14.02 0.56 17.81
CA ALA A 105 -15.30 0.21 18.43
C ALA A 105 -15.95 -0.96 17.67
N GLY A 106 -15.99 -2.13 18.28
CA GLY A 106 -16.84 -3.25 17.86
C GLY A 106 -16.37 -4.08 16.67
N GLY A 107 -15.08 -4.28 16.48
CA GLY A 107 -14.56 -5.29 15.51
C GLY A 107 -14.82 -4.95 14.04
N ARG A 108 -15.11 -3.70 13.69
CA ARG A 108 -15.32 -3.23 12.32
C ARG A 108 -14.14 -2.36 11.88
N THR A 109 -13.67 -2.60 10.67
CA THR A 109 -12.55 -2.00 9.93
C THR A 109 -12.64 -0.48 9.65
N LYS A 110 -13.41 0.27 10.43
CA LYS A 110 -13.44 1.74 10.37
C LYS A 110 -13.01 2.27 11.72
N GLY A 111 -11.73 2.64 11.80
CA GLY A 111 -11.24 3.41 12.92
C GLY A 111 -12.07 4.69 13.09
N VAL A 112 -12.36 5.07 14.31
CA VAL A 112 -12.86 6.40 14.63
C VAL A 112 -11.65 7.30 14.72
N PHE A 113 -11.60 8.31 13.86
CA PHE A 113 -10.51 9.28 13.81
C PHE A 113 -10.95 10.59 14.45
N GLU A 114 -10.04 11.25 15.12
CA GLU A 114 -10.17 12.64 15.51
C GLU A 114 -9.00 13.47 14.98
N PRO A 115 -9.15 14.80 14.81
CA PRO A 115 -8.03 15.66 14.47
C PRO A 115 -6.88 15.52 15.48
N ALA A 116 -5.64 15.49 14.97
CA ALA A 116 -4.43 15.52 15.77
C ALA A 116 -3.77 16.92 15.64
N ASP A 117 -3.03 17.33 16.66
CA ASP A 117 -2.37 18.60 16.68
C ASP A 117 -0.98 18.56 16.03
N THR A 118 -0.36 17.38 15.98
CA THR A 118 1.01 17.20 15.52
C THR A 118 1.12 16.14 14.41
N PHE A 119 2.15 16.28 13.59
CA PHE A 119 2.48 15.26 12.59
C PHE A 119 2.92 13.94 13.23
N ASP A 120 3.55 13.97 14.40
CA ASP A 120 3.99 12.76 15.11
C ASP A 120 2.81 11.84 15.41
N GLU A 121 1.69 12.39 15.90
CA GLU A 121 0.45 11.64 16.14
C GLU A 121 -0.14 11.07 14.83
N ASP A 122 -0.06 11.82 13.71
CA ASP A 122 -0.52 11.33 12.40
C ASP A 122 0.39 10.23 11.84
N ALA A 123 1.70 10.34 12.06
CA ALA A 123 2.69 9.36 11.61
C ALA A 123 2.55 8.01 12.34
N GLU A 124 2.23 8.03 13.64
CA GLU A 124 2.05 6.83 14.47
C GLU A 124 0.97 5.87 13.98
N ARG A 125 -0.07 6.39 13.32
CA ARG A 125 -1.18 5.56 12.79
C ARG A 125 -0.94 5.02 11.39
N ARG A 126 0.15 5.44 10.70
CA ARG A 126 0.44 5.02 9.33
C ARG A 126 0.83 3.55 9.26
N ASP A 127 0.84 2.99 8.04
CA ASP A 127 1.09 1.58 7.81
C ASP A 127 2.56 1.19 7.97
N LEU A 128 3.44 1.90 7.26
CA LEU A 128 4.87 1.59 7.14
C LEU A 128 5.71 2.82 7.48
N THR A 129 6.87 2.63 8.08
CA THR A 129 7.80 3.71 8.43
C THR A 129 8.19 4.54 7.22
N ILE A 130 8.43 3.91 6.06
CA ILE A 130 8.77 4.57 4.80
C ILE A 130 7.67 5.46 4.23
N ASN A 131 6.42 5.32 4.69
CA ASN A 131 5.27 6.14 4.33
C ASN A 131 4.87 7.10 5.45
N ALA A 132 5.58 7.08 6.58
CA ALA A 132 5.29 7.88 7.77
C ALA A 132 6.22 9.10 7.91
N MET A 133 6.76 9.56 6.80
CA MET A 133 7.61 10.75 6.71
C MET A 133 6.85 11.94 6.16
N GLY A 134 7.26 13.14 6.57
CA GLY A 134 6.80 14.40 6.04
C GLY A 134 7.96 15.25 5.51
N MET A 135 7.65 16.26 4.70
CA MET A 135 8.62 17.20 4.17
C MET A 135 8.06 18.63 4.20
N THR A 136 8.84 19.56 4.67
CA THR A 136 8.52 20.99 4.70
C THR A 136 8.64 21.62 3.30
N ALA A 137 8.14 22.83 3.14
CA ALA A 137 8.19 23.58 1.87
C ALA A 137 9.62 23.85 1.38
N ASP A 138 10.61 23.90 2.26
CA ASP A 138 12.03 24.06 1.95
C ASP A 138 12.79 22.73 1.73
N GLY A 139 12.09 21.58 1.78
CA GLY A 139 12.67 20.27 1.49
C GLY A 139 13.24 19.53 2.70
N LYS A 140 13.06 20.02 3.92
CA LYS A 140 13.53 19.34 5.13
C LYS A 140 12.63 18.17 5.47
N VAL A 141 13.22 16.98 5.68
CA VAL A 141 12.50 15.76 6.07
C VAL A 141 12.16 15.76 7.57
N ILE A 142 10.93 15.43 7.89
CA ILE A 142 10.40 15.17 9.24
C ILE A 142 10.10 13.68 9.32
N ASP A 143 10.80 12.97 10.17
CA ASP A 143 10.76 11.49 10.23
C ASP A 143 10.65 10.99 11.68
N PRO A 144 9.44 11.02 12.26
CA PRO A 144 9.26 10.56 13.65
C PRO A 144 9.29 9.04 13.81
N GLN A 145 9.16 8.26 12.73
CA GLN A 145 9.04 6.81 12.77
C GLN A 145 10.26 6.05 12.21
N GLY A 146 11.35 6.76 11.85
CA GLY A 146 12.59 6.14 11.38
C GLY A 146 12.54 5.60 9.94
N GLY A 147 11.62 6.10 9.11
CA GLY A 147 11.47 5.67 7.71
C GLY A 147 12.68 5.95 6.83
N LEU A 148 13.43 7.02 7.11
CA LEU A 148 14.66 7.34 6.40
C LEU A 148 15.74 6.28 6.65
N GLU A 149 15.91 5.86 7.91
CA GLU A 149 16.86 4.80 8.27
C GLU A 149 16.44 3.46 7.65
N ASP A 150 15.17 3.12 7.67
CA ASP A 150 14.66 1.90 7.04
C ASP A 150 14.88 1.88 5.53
N LEU A 151 14.69 3.01 4.83
CA LEU A 151 15.02 3.13 3.41
C LEU A 151 16.52 2.99 3.14
N GLN A 152 17.36 3.58 3.97
CA GLN A 152 18.83 3.46 3.85
C GLN A 152 19.32 2.03 4.10
N ASN A 153 18.68 1.33 5.05
CA ASN A 153 18.95 -0.07 5.34
C ASN A 153 18.28 -1.04 4.34
N GLY A 154 17.44 -0.52 3.45
CA GLY A 154 16.74 -1.30 2.44
C GLY A 154 15.73 -2.27 3.03
N VAL A 155 14.88 -1.84 3.97
CA VAL A 155 13.92 -2.71 4.67
C VAL A 155 12.51 -2.11 4.70
N ILE A 156 11.50 -2.95 4.61
CA ILE A 156 10.09 -2.61 4.79
C ILE A 156 9.66 -2.98 6.21
N ARG A 157 9.25 -1.97 6.98
CA ARG A 157 8.86 -2.12 8.40
C ARG A 157 7.52 -1.45 8.69
N ALA A 158 6.65 -2.14 9.46
CA ALA A 158 5.43 -1.55 9.98
C ALA A 158 5.75 -0.48 11.05
N VAL A 159 4.91 0.54 11.16
CA VAL A 159 5.01 1.54 12.22
C VAL A 159 4.63 0.91 13.57
N GLY A 160 5.44 1.09 14.59
CA GLY A 160 5.16 0.60 15.95
C GLY A 160 5.07 -0.92 16.04
N ASP A 161 4.08 -1.43 16.77
CA ASP A 161 3.82 -2.87 16.87
C ASP A 161 3.12 -3.39 15.62
N PRO A 162 3.75 -4.28 14.81
CA PRO A 162 3.16 -4.75 13.56
C PRO A 162 1.88 -5.56 13.78
N THR A 163 1.76 -6.34 14.86
CA THR A 163 0.55 -7.11 15.15
C THR A 163 -0.63 -6.18 15.40
N GLN A 164 -0.43 -5.14 16.22
CA GLN A 164 -1.46 -4.14 16.46
C GLN A 164 -1.86 -3.44 15.15
N ARG A 165 -0.89 -3.01 14.34
CA ARG A 165 -1.16 -2.35 13.03
C ARG A 165 -2.00 -3.21 12.09
N PHE A 166 -1.77 -4.52 12.06
CA PHE A 166 -2.49 -5.44 11.17
C PHE A 166 -3.88 -5.81 11.71
N VAL A 167 -4.06 -5.87 13.01
CA VAL A 167 -5.39 -6.03 13.64
C VAL A 167 -6.27 -4.79 13.38
N GLU A 168 -5.69 -3.60 13.41
CA GLU A 168 -6.40 -2.34 13.11
C GLU A 168 -6.89 -2.27 11.67
N ASP A 169 -6.04 -2.58 10.70
CA ASP A 169 -6.40 -2.70 9.29
C ASP A 169 -5.57 -3.81 8.60
N PRO A 170 -6.17 -4.99 8.39
CA PRO A 170 -5.49 -6.11 7.74
C PRO A 170 -4.96 -5.82 6.33
N LEU A 171 -5.48 -4.80 5.63
CA LEU A 171 -4.95 -4.39 4.33
C LEU A 171 -3.48 -3.95 4.41
N ARG A 172 -3.03 -3.48 5.57
CA ARG A 172 -1.64 -3.07 5.81
C ARG A 172 -0.65 -4.24 5.60
N MET A 173 -1.07 -5.50 5.82
CA MET A 173 -0.27 -6.68 5.50
C MET A 173 0.00 -6.79 4.00
N ILE A 174 -1.05 -6.66 3.18
CA ILE A 174 -0.93 -6.73 1.72
C ILE A 174 -0.14 -5.53 1.19
N ARG A 175 -0.31 -4.36 1.80
CA ARG A 175 0.47 -3.16 1.47
C ARG A 175 1.96 -3.33 1.79
N ALA A 176 2.33 -3.97 2.91
CA ALA A 176 3.72 -4.29 3.24
C ALA A 176 4.33 -5.21 2.17
N ILE A 177 3.62 -6.26 1.78
CA ILE A 177 4.02 -7.15 0.68
C ILE A 177 4.17 -6.35 -0.63
N ARG A 178 3.20 -5.51 -0.97
CA ARG A 178 3.25 -4.69 -2.19
C ARG A 178 4.49 -3.80 -2.26
N PHE A 179 4.79 -3.08 -1.19
CA PHE A 179 5.97 -2.20 -1.17
C PHE A 179 7.27 -2.99 -1.18
N SER A 180 7.31 -4.16 -0.52
CA SER A 180 8.45 -5.07 -0.57
C SER A 180 8.76 -5.49 -2.01
N VAL A 181 7.79 -6.01 -2.74
CA VAL A 181 8.01 -6.48 -4.13
C VAL A 181 8.23 -5.33 -5.12
N ARG A 182 7.53 -4.21 -4.94
CA ARG A 182 7.67 -3.01 -5.80
C ARG A 182 9.07 -2.42 -5.75
N PHE A 183 9.68 -2.35 -4.57
CA PHE A 183 11.01 -1.78 -4.38
C PHE A 183 12.13 -2.82 -4.34
N GLY A 184 11.79 -4.12 -4.34
CA GLY A 184 12.77 -5.19 -4.18
C GLY A 184 13.42 -5.19 -2.79
N LEU A 185 12.73 -4.72 -1.76
CA LEU A 185 13.24 -4.61 -0.39
C LEU A 185 12.63 -5.70 0.50
N PRO A 186 13.42 -6.41 1.32
CA PRO A 186 12.90 -7.40 2.25
C PRO A 186 12.00 -6.77 3.32
N ILE A 187 11.04 -7.54 3.78
CA ILE A 187 10.21 -7.17 4.94
C ILE A 187 11.02 -7.46 6.21
N ASP A 188 11.01 -6.53 7.15
CA ASP A 188 11.57 -6.72 8.49
C ASP A 188 11.04 -7.99 9.16
N LYS A 189 11.90 -8.68 9.92
CA LYS A 189 11.58 -10.00 10.49
C LYS A 189 10.32 -9.99 11.36
N GLU A 190 10.18 -9.00 12.23
CA GLU A 190 9.02 -8.92 13.14
C GLU A 190 7.75 -8.61 12.35
N THR A 191 7.84 -7.69 11.38
CA THR A 191 6.76 -7.36 10.45
C THR A 191 6.34 -8.57 9.64
N TYR A 192 7.27 -9.34 9.09
CA TYR A 192 6.99 -10.56 8.34
C TYR A 192 6.30 -11.63 9.20
N GLN A 193 6.82 -11.88 10.41
CA GLN A 193 6.21 -12.83 11.35
C GLN A 193 4.80 -12.42 11.74
N ALA A 194 4.55 -11.13 11.95
CA ALA A 194 3.21 -10.62 12.23
C ALA A 194 2.26 -10.82 11.05
N ILE A 195 2.72 -10.67 9.78
CA ILE A 195 1.90 -10.97 8.60
C ILE A 195 1.50 -12.45 8.62
N VAL A 196 2.46 -13.35 8.76
CA VAL A 196 2.20 -14.81 8.77
C VAL A 196 1.22 -15.19 9.88
N SER A 197 1.43 -14.65 11.09
CA SER A 197 0.60 -14.97 12.26
C SER A 197 -0.82 -14.41 12.19
N ASN A 198 -1.05 -13.38 11.40
CA ASN A 198 -2.34 -12.69 11.29
C ASN A 198 -2.96 -12.79 9.89
N ALA A 199 -2.44 -13.67 9.02
CA ALA A 199 -2.90 -13.80 7.64
C ALA A 199 -4.43 -14.02 7.53
N ASP A 200 -5.03 -14.76 8.46
CA ASP A 200 -6.47 -15.03 8.49
C ASP A 200 -7.35 -13.76 8.55
N LEU A 201 -6.82 -12.67 9.08
CA LEU A 201 -7.55 -11.40 9.18
C LEU A 201 -7.88 -10.79 7.83
N VAL A 202 -7.18 -11.14 6.73
CA VAL A 202 -7.47 -10.62 5.39
C VAL A 202 -8.86 -11.04 4.90
N SER A 203 -9.42 -12.15 5.42
CA SER A 203 -10.76 -12.61 5.11
C SER A 203 -11.86 -11.64 5.54
N THR A 204 -11.56 -10.71 6.44
CA THR A 204 -12.49 -9.68 6.91
C THR A 204 -12.60 -8.47 5.98
N LEU A 205 -11.68 -8.35 5.00
CA LEU A 205 -11.63 -7.24 4.06
C LEU A 205 -12.67 -7.38 2.95
N SER A 206 -13.15 -6.25 2.43
CA SER A 206 -14.03 -6.26 1.26
C SER A 206 -13.30 -6.71 0.00
N GLY A 207 -13.97 -7.47 -0.87
CA GLY A 207 -13.38 -7.98 -2.11
C GLY A 207 -12.80 -6.89 -3.02
N ARG A 208 -13.37 -5.68 -3.02
CA ARG A 208 -12.83 -4.55 -3.80
C ARG A 208 -11.44 -4.12 -3.28
N ARG A 209 -11.29 -3.92 -1.97
CA ARG A 209 -10.00 -3.53 -1.37
C ARG A 209 -8.92 -4.60 -1.63
N LEU A 210 -9.31 -5.88 -1.49
CA LEU A 210 -8.43 -7.02 -1.76
C LEU A 210 -7.97 -7.05 -3.21
N ARG A 211 -8.93 -6.98 -4.15
CA ARG A 211 -8.62 -7.01 -5.58
C ARG A 211 -7.64 -5.91 -5.98
N ASP A 212 -7.90 -4.67 -5.52
CA ASP A 212 -7.11 -3.51 -5.91
C ASP A 212 -5.66 -3.57 -5.35
N GLU A 213 -5.44 -4.14 -4.18
CA GLU A 213 -4.08 -4.30 -3.63
C GLU A 213 -3.37 -5.56 -4.14
N ILE A 214 -4.06 -6.70 -4.22
CA ILE A 214 -3.46 -7.96 -4.70
C ILE A 214 -3.06 -7.84 -6.17
N GLY A 215 -3.87 -7.21 -7.02
CA GLY A 215 -3.52 -6.97 -8.41
C GLY A 215 -2.18 -6.24 -8.56
N LYS A 216 -1.95 -5.22 -7.73
CA LYS A 216 -0.67 -4.48 -7.68
C LYS A 216 0.51 -5.31 -7.18
N VAL A 217 0.27 -6.32 -6.33
CA VAL A 217 1.31 -7.27 -5.90
C VAL A 217 1.65 -8.23 -7.02
N LEU A 218 0.65 -8.81 -7.67
CA LEU A 218 0.83 -9.87 -8.67
C LEU A 218 1.56 -9.41 -9.95
N VAL A 219 1.53 -8.11 -10.27
CA VAL A 219 2.28 -7.58 -11.43
C VAL A 219 3.76 -7.40 -11.15
N GLU A 220 4.20 -7.52 -9.90
CA GLU A 220 5.58 -7.32 -9.50
C GLU A 220 6.33 -8.65 -9.39
N PRO A 221 7.66 -8.66 -9.65
CA PRO A 221 8.50 -9.83 -9.41
C PRO A 221 8.34 -10.35 -7.98
N ASN A 222 8.27 -11.66 -7.83
CA ASN A 222 8.09 -12.37 -6.54
C ASN A 222 6.76 -12.08 -5.82
N GLY A 223 5.83 -11.31 -6.41
CA GLY A 223 4.56 -10.96 -5.77
C GLY A 223 3.71 -12.17 -5.44
N TYR A 224 3.49 -13.08 -6.40
CA TYR A 224 2.80 -14.33 -6.18
C TYR A 224 3.46 -15.17 -5.08
N GLN A 225 4.78 -15.33 -5.16
CA GLN A 225 5.54 -16.14 -4.20
C GLN A 225 5.36 -15.62 -2.77
N LEU A 226 5.50 -14.31 -2.55
CA LEU A 226 5.39 -13.73 -1.22
C LEU A 226 3.95 -13.80 -0.66
N LEU A 227 2.93 -13.70 -1.51
CA LEU A 227 1.53 -13.93 -1.11
C LEU A 227 1.28 -15.38 -0.69
N MET A 228 1.95 -16.35 -1.33
CA MET A 228 1.89 -17.76 -0.94
C MET A 228 2.63 -18.03 0.36
N GLU A 229 3.88 -17.61 0.47
CA GLU A 229 4.75 -17.84 1.64
C GLU A 229 4.21 -17.22 2.93
N THR A 230 3.54 -16.06 2.82
CA THR A 230 2.91 -15.41 3.97
C THR A 230 1.55 -16.00 4.35
N GLY A 231 1.01 -16.90 3.54
CA GLY A 231 -0.31 -17.51 3.76
C GLY A 231 -1.49 -16.65 3.33
N ILE A 232 -1.26 -15.42 2.85
CA ILE A 232 -2.34 -14.51 2.42
C ILE A 232 -3.17 -15.13 1.30
N LEU A 233 -2.54 -15.62 0.24
CA LEU A 233 -3.27 -16.19 -0.89
C LEU A 233 -3.99 -17.49 -0.55
N PRO A 234 -3.41 -18.47 0.17
CA PRO A 234 -4.10 -19.66 0.64
C PRO A 234 -5.28 -19.40 1.60
N VAL A 235 -5.29 -18.28 2.32
CA VAL A 235 -6.44 -17.87 3.15
C VAL A 235 -7.57 -17.35 2.29
N LEU A 236 -7.27 -16.49 1.30
CA LEU A 236 -8.27 -15.88 0.43
C LEU A 236 -8.85 -16.87 -0.59
N MET A 237 -8.02 -17.78 -1.07
CA MET A 237 -8.35 -18.77 -2.12
C MET A 237 -7.83 -20.13 -1.68
N PRO A 238 -8.69 -20.96 -1.03
CA PRO A 238 -8.30 -22.29 -0.53
C PRO A 238 -7.75 -23.22 -1.60
N GLU A 239 -8.03 -22.98 -2.88
CA GLU A 239 -7.52 -23.71 -4.03
C GLU A 239 -5.99 -23.66 -4.12
N PHE A 240 -5.37 -22.62 -3.56
CA PHE A 240 -3.90 -22.47 -3.51
C PHE A 240 -3.25 -23.19 -2.33
N ARG A 241 -4.04 -23.88 -1.47
CA ARG A 241 -3.47 -24.68 -0.38
C ARG A 241 -2.83 -25.96 -0.92
N ASN A 242 -1.67 -26.29 -0.34
CA ASN A 242 -0.97 -27.55 -0.62
C ASN A 242 -0.64 -27.78 -2.10
N MET A 243 -0.36 -26.71 -2.84
CA MET A 243 -0.08 -26.77 -4.27
C MET A 243 1.18 -27.61 -4.59
N GLU A 244 2.09 -27.77 -3.64
CA GLU A 244 3.30 -28.58 -3.78
C GLU A 244 3.02 -30.09 -3.92
N GLN A 245 1.88 -30.57 -3.42
CA GLN A 245 1.51 -31.98 -3.51
C GLN A 245 1.07 -32.41 -4.91
N TYR A 246 0.63 -31.47 -5.75
CA TYR A 246 0.16 -31.75 -7.11
C TYR A 246 1.34 -31.78 -8.08
N GLN A 247 1.80 -33.00 -8.43
CA GLN A 247 2.94 -33.23 -9.31
C GLN A 247 2.49 -33.34 -10.76
N HIS A 248 3.10 -32.58 -11.65
CA HIS A 248 2.91 -32.66 -13.08
C HIS A 248 3.80 -33.74 -13.72
N LYS A 249 3.45 -34.19 -14.92
CA LYS A 249 4.34 -35.03 -15.73
C LYS A 249 5.54 -34.21 -16.20
N LEU A 250 6.75 -34.62 -15.80
CA LEU A 250 7.98 -33.85 -16.04
C LEU A 250 8.31 -33.64 -17.54
N ASP A 251 7.83 -34.52 -18.43
CA ASP A 251 8.00 -34.36 -19.88
C ASP A 251 7.39 -33.08 -20.43
N TYR A 252 6.32 -32.59 -19.81
CA TYR A 252 5.58 -31.39 -20.23
C TYR A 252 5.77 -30.23 -19.26
N HIS A 253 6.06 -30.51 -18.01
CA HIS A 253 6.18 -29.56 -16.91
C HIS A 253 7.45 -29.87 -16.10
N PRO A 254 8.64 -29.53 -16.60
CA PRO A 254 9.90 -29.84 -15.93
C PRO A 254 10.05 -29.19 -14.55
N GLU A 255 9.26 -28.16 -14.26
CA GLU A 255 9.16 -27.50 -12.95
C GLU A 255 8.55 -28.42 -11.87
N GLY A 256 7.86 -29.49 -12.24
CA GLY A 256 7.37 -30.55 -11.36
C GLY A 256 6.04 -30.24 -10.71
N SER A 257 5.99 -29.53 -9.60
CA SER A 257 4.74 -29.28 -8.87
C SER A 257 3.93 -28.12 -9.46
N LEU A 258 2.61 -28.13 -9.19
CA LEU A 258 1.70 -27.04 -9.53
C LEU A 258 2.15 -25.72 -8.87
N TYR A 259 2.71 -25.76 -7.64
CA TYR A 259 3.29 -24.61 -6.99
C TYR A 259 4.44 -23.99 -7.84
N ASN A 260 5.41 -24.81 -8.23
CA ASN A 260 6.52 -24.35 -9.05
C ASN A 260 6.06 -23.87 -10.44
N HIS A 261 5.03 -24.51 -11.02
CA HIS A 261 4.43 -24.05 -12.26
C HIS A 261 3.95 -22.59 -12.16
N TYR A 262 3.23 -22.24 -11.10
CA TYR A 262 2.79 -20.86 -10.86
C TYR A 262 3.99 -19.91 -10.63
N ILE A 263 5.01 -20.33 -9.87
CA ILE A 263 6.22 -19.52 -9.66
C ILE A 263 6.89 -19.17 -10.99
N GLU A 264 7.14 -20.17 -11.86
CA GLU A 264 7.76 -19.93 -13.17
C GLU A 264 6.84 -19.12 -14.11
N ALA A 265 5.52 -19.37 -14.10
CA ALA A 265 4.56 -18.62 -14.89
C ALA A 265 4.54 -17.13 -14.52
N PHE A 266 4.48 -16.81 -13.23
CA PHE A 266 4.56 -15.41 -12.76
C PHE A 266 5.93 -14.78 -13.03
N LYS A 267 7.02 -15.53 -12.89
CA LYS A 267 8.36 -15.06 -13.23
C LYS A 267 8.47 -14.66 -14.72
N GLU A 268 7.92 -15.49 -15.63
CA GLU A 268 7.87 -15.15 -17.05
C GLU A 268 6.92 -13.97 -17.33
N PHE A 269 5.75 -13.94 -16.69
CA PHE A 269 4.79 -12.84 -16.81
C PHE A 269 5.41 -11.49 -16.43
N THR A 270 6.21 -11.43 -15.37
CA THR A 270 6.83 -10.17 -14.92
C THR A 270 7.90 -9.63 -15.87
N LYS A 271 8.35 -10.42 -16.85
CA LYS A 271 9.26 -9.96 -17.94
C LYS A 271 8.50 -9.29 -19.08
N ILE A 272 7.17 -9.45 -19.16
CA ILE A 272 6.36 -8.88 -20.25
C ILE A 272 6.29 -7.36 -20.09
N PRO A 273 6.70 -6.56 -21.10
CA PRO A 273 6.53 -5.12 -21.08
C PRO A 273 5.02 -4.76 -21.03
N ASN A 274 4.68 -3.71 -20.29
CA ASN A 274 3.30 -3.20 -20.15
C ASN A 274 2.28 -4.26 -19.66
N ARG A 275 2.74 -5.21 -18.85
CA ARG A 275 1.85 -6.16 -18.17
C ARG A 275 0.80 -5.43 -17.32
N THR A 276 -0.37 -6.01 -17.22
CA THR A 276 -1.51 -5.40 -16.54
C THR A 276 -1.98 -6.22 -15.35
N GLU A 277 -2.65 -5.59 -14.40
CA GLU A 277 -3.29 -6.30 -13.28
C GLU A 277 -4.31 -7.33 -13.79
N LEU A 278 -5.06 -7.01 -14.85
CA LEU A 278 -5.99 -7.96 -15.47
C LEU A 278 -5.27 -9.22 -15.99
N GLY A 279 -4.11 -9.04 -16.65
CA GLY A 279 -3.27 -10.16 -17.08
C GLY A 279 -2.76 -11.01 -15.93
N ALA A 280 -2.37 -10.37 -14.81
CA ALA A 280 -1.95 -11.07 -13.61
C ALA A 280 -3.08 -11.88 -12.97
N TRP A 281 -4.31 -11.34 -12.92
CA TRP A 281 -5.49 -12.06 -12.46
C TRP A 281 -5.84 -13.23 -13.39
N ALA A 282 -5.78 -13.04 -14.71
CA ALA A 282 -6.00 -14.12 -15.67
C ALA A 282 -4.99 -15.26 -15.46
N LEU A 283 -3.71 -14.91 -15.25
CA LEU A 283 -2.69 -15.89 -14.94
C LEU A 283 -2.95 -16.60 -13.61
N LEU A 284 -3.41 -15.88 -12.57
CA LEU A 284 -3.74 -16.49 -11.29
C LEU A 284 -4.84 -17.55 -11.43
N PHE A 285 -5.83 -17.32 -12.30
CA PHE A 285 -6.98 -18.20 -12.45
C PHE A 285 -6.83 -19.28 -13.52
N HIS A 286 -5.78 -19.28 -14.34
CA HIS A 286 -5.70 -20.18 -15.51
C HIS A 286 -5.77 -21.68 -15.16
N ASP A 287 -5.22 -22.07 -14.03
CA ASP A 287 -5.13 -23.45 -13.54
C ASP A 287 -5.75 -23.67 -12.15
N ILE A 288 -6.57 -22.73 -11.69
CA ILE A 288 -7.13 -22.76 -10.31
C ILE A 288 -7.96 -24.00 -10.02
N ALA A 289 -8.55 -24.63 -11.03
CA ALA A 289 -9.37 -25.84 -10.89
C ALA A 289 -8.53 -27.13 -10.85
N LYS A 290 -7.24 -27.10 -11.17
CA LYS A 290 -6.40 -28.33 -11.19
C LYS A 290 -6.41 -29.12 -9.89
N PRO A 291 -6.36 -28.52 -8.69
CA PRO A 291 -6.49 -29.27 -7.45
C PRO A 291 -7.79 -30.08 -7.31
N GLN A 292 -8.88 -29.59 -7.92
CA GLN A 292 -10.20 -30.23 -7.85
C GLN A 292 -10.36 -31.39 -8.85
N THR A 293 -9.58 -31.39 -9.92
CA THR A 293 -9.62 -32.40 -11.00
C THR A 293 -8.39 -33.30 -10.99
N ALA A 294 -7.58 -33.23 -9.95
CA ALA A 294 -6.33 -33.98 -9.84
C ALA A 294 -6.62 -35.46 -9.53
N GLU A 295 -6.14 -36.35 -10.39
CA GLU A 295 -6.13 -37.79 -10.17
C GLU A 295 -4.69 -38.30 -10.20
N TRP A 296 -4.32 -39.12 -9.21
CA TRP A 296 -2.98 -39.68 -9.12
C TRP A 296 -2.79 -40.84 -10.10
N ASN A 297 -1.79 -40.77 -10.95
CA ASN A 297 -1.35 -41.84 -11.84
C ASN A 297 -0.21 -42.62 -11.17
N GLU A 298 -0.49 -43.79 -10.64
CA GLU A 298 0.48 -44.63 -9.92
C GLU A 298 1.64 -45.13 -10.80
N GLU A 299 1.36 -45.45 -12.07
CA GLU A 299 2.40 -45.93 -12.99
C GLU A 299 3.39 -44.84 -13.39
N GLY A 300 2.87 -43.64 -13.54
CA GLY A 300 3.68 -42.47 -13.99
C GLY A 300 4.29 -41.66 -12.85
N GLY A 301 3.75 -41.74 -11.61
CA GLY A 301 4.20 -40.94 -10.47
C GLY A 301 3.87 -39.45 -10.59
N TYR A 302 2.73 -39.13 -11.22
CA TYR A 302 2.28 -37.74 -11.41
C TYR A 302 0.75 -37.64 -11.35
N HIS A 303 0.21 -36.43 -11.25
CA HIS A 303 -1.22 -36.18 -11.34
C HIS A 303 -1.64 -35.90 -12.77
N THR A 304 -2.82 -36.41 -13.15
CA THR A 304 -3.57 -35.98 -14.33
C THR A 304 -4.70 -35.04 -13.92
N PHE A 305 -5.06 -34.13 -14.82
CA PHE A 305 -6.02 -33.06 -14.55
C PHE A 305 -7.05 -33.04 -15.69
N TYR A 306 -7.98 -34.01 -15.67
CA TYR A 306 -9.03 -34.09 -16.65
C TYR A 306 -10.34 -33.53 -16.09
N GLY A 307 -10.90 -32.49 -16.75
CA GLY A 307 -12.16 -31.89 -16.35
C GLY A 307 -12.70 -30.93 -17.39
#